data_8fd5eae1485561b63521f0129a8b7c7e
#
_entry.id   8fd5eae1485561b63521f0129a8b7c7e
#
_cell.length_a   1.000
_cell.length_b   1.000
_cell.length_c   1.000
_cell.angle_alpha   90.00
_cell.angle_beta   90.00
_cell.angle_gamma   90.00
#
_symmetry.space_group_name_H-M   'P 1'
#
loop_
_entity.id
_entity.type
_entity.pdbx_description
1 polymer ?
#
loop_
_entity_poly.entity_id
_entity_poly.type
_entity_poly.pdbx_seq_one_letter_code
_entity_poly.pdbx_strand_id
1 'polypeptide(L)'
;PVSPKIIMTIIFIPIFLMVINASFKHIPQKIWAISSAFSAWIEFIGHPFTALIIANLLAWYFLGIRQGMTKDDIQKIWGKSLAPAGLIILLTGAGGMFKQILIDTGAGDMLARSLTGDTTTPIIFAFICSLLVRVIQGSATVAMITSAGLTAPLLLSFGGEEAYKALVVIAIASGATMMSHVNDSGFWLVNRYFGLNERQTLQSWTTLTVILGLVGFSIALIMSIII
;
A
#
# COMPACT_ATOMS: atom_id res chain seq x y z
N PRO A 1 6.44 26.73 16.15
CA PRO A 1 5.54 25.61 15.85
C PRO A 1 5.10 25.69 14.40
N VAL A 2 5.22 24.57 13.69
CA VAL A 2 4.78 24.46 12.29
C VAL A 2 3.26 24.55 12.25
N SER A 3 2.72 25.37 11.33
CA SER A 3 1.28 25.45 11.15
C SER A 3 0.73 24.09 10.69
N PRO A 4 -0.37 23.58 11.29
CA PRO A 4 -1.02 22.35 10.85
C PRO A 4 -1.38 22.35 9.37
N LYS A 5 -1.67 23.51 8.79
CA LYS A 5 -1.94 23.67 7.36
C LYS A 5 -0.76 23.24 6.48
N ILE A 6 0.47 23.58 6.88
CA ILE A 6 1.68 23.19 6.13
C ILE A 6 1.84 21.67 6.13
N ILE A 7 1.64 21.03 7.28
CA ILE A 7 1.73 19.58 7.42
C ILE A 7 0.69 18.89 6.52
N MET A 8 -0.55 19.34 6.60
CA MET A 8 -1.64 18.82 5.76
C MET A 8 -1.33 19.01 4.27
N THR A 9 -0.85 20.18 3.87
CA THR A 9 -0.47 20.43 2.47
C THR A 9 0.60 19.47 1.99
N ILE A 10 1.66 19.24 2.77
CA ILE A 10 2.74 18.31 2.41
C ILE A 10 2.22 16.87 2.24
N ILE A 11 1.28 16.44 3.10
CA ILE A 11 0.68 15.10 3.02
C ILE A 11 -0.26 14.97 1.81
N PHE A 12 -1.06 15.99 1.53
CA PHE A 12 -2.06 15.91 0.46
C PHE A 12 -1.50 16.15 -0.95
N ILE A 13 -0.41 16.92 -1.09
CA ILE A 13 0.18 17.18 -2.42
C ILE A 13 0.48 15.91 -3.22
N PRO A 14 1.21 14.91 -2.72
CA PRO A 14 1.51 13.72 -3.51
C PRO A 14 0.24 12.94 -3.87
N ILE A 15 -0.72 12.84 -2.96
CA ILE A 15 -2.00 12.17 -3.21
C ILE A 15 -2.75 12.90 -4.34
N PHE A 16 -2.84 14.22 -4.26
CA PHE A 16 -3.53 15.04 -5.25
C PHE A 16 -2.88 14.92 -6.65
N LEU A 17 -1.55 14.96 -6.72
CA LEU A 17 -0.82 14.78 -7.97
C LEU A 17 -1.05 13.40 -8.60
N MET A 18 -1.03 12.34 -7.78
CA MET A 18 -1.30 10.98 -8.26
C MET A 18 -2.75 10.80 -8.72
N VAL A 19 -3.72 11.38 -8.00
CA VAL A 19 -5.14 11.33 -8.39
C VAL A 19 -5.38 12.07 -9.71
N ILE A 20 -4.78 13.27 -9.88
CA ILE A 20 -4.85 14.00 -11.15
C ILE A 20 -4.32 13.13 -12.28
N ASN A 21 -3.13 12.56 -12.15
CA ASN A 21 -2.53 11.72 -13.17
C ASN A 21 -3.44 10.51 -13.52
N ALA A 22 -3.94 9.81 -12.50
CA ALA A 22 -4.85 8.69 -12.69
C ALA A 22 -6.14 9.12 -13.43
N SER A 23 -6.72 10.27 -13.04
CA SER A 23 -7.92 10.80 -13.68
C SER A 23 -7.68 11.15 -15.15
N PHE A 24 -6.53 11.77 -15.46
CA PHE A 24 -6.17 12.12 -16.84
C PHE A 24 -5.99 10.89 -17.75
N LYS A 25 -5.49 9.78 -17.25
CA LYS A 25 -5.33 8.53 -18.01
C LYS A 25 -6.67 7.93 -18.46
N HIS A 26 -7.74 8.19 -17.73
CA HIS A 26 -9.08 7.65 -18.03
C HIS A 26 -9.93 8.59 -18.89
N ILE A 27 -9.49 9.83 -19.16
CA ILE A 27 -10.24 10.76 -20.03
C ILE A 27 -9.89 10.48 -21.49
N PRO A 28 -10.89 10.19 -22.36
CA PRO A 28 -10.63 9.97 -23.78
C PRO A 28 -9.94 11.19 -24.41
N GLN A 29 -8.82 10.96 -25.10
CA GLN A 29 -8.03 12.02 -25.75
C GLN A 29 -8.84 12.91 -26.73
N LYS A 30 -9.96 12.42 -27.24
CA LYS A 30 -10.88 13.17 -28.13
C LYS A 30 -11.61 14.34 -27.47
N ILE A 31 -11.71 14.34 -26.13
CA ILE A 31 -12.46 15.36 -25.37
C ILE A 31 -11.59 16.58 -25.06
N TRP A 32 -10.28 16.36 -24.94
CA TRP A 32 -9.34 17.41 -24.59
C TRP A 32 -8.29 17.54 -25.68
N ALA A 33 -8.33 18.62 -26.44
CA ALA A 33 -7.27 19.00 -27.40
C ALA A 33 -5.99 19.45 -26.67
N ILE A 34 -5.48 18.60 -25.75
CA ILE A 34 -4.29 18.88 -24.94
C ILE A 34 -3.06 18.50 -25.73
N SER A 35 -2.06 19.35 -25.76
CA SER A 35 -0.79 19.06 -26.44
C SER A 35 -0.12 17.83 -25.78
N SER A 36 0.54 17.01 -26.59
CA SER A 36 1.30 15.83 -26.12
C SER A 36 2.32 16.19 -25.03
N ALA A 37 2.91 17.38 -25.11
CA ALA A 37 3.83 17.88 -24.10
C ALA A 37 3.16 18.10 -22.73
N PHE A 38 1.96 18.65 -22.69
CA PHE A 38 1.25 18.89 -21.44
C PHE A 38 0.81 17.57 -20.78
N SER A 39 0.38 16.60 -21.56
CA SER A 39 0.07 15.25 -21.08
C SER A 39 1.29 14.58 -20.46
N ALA A 40 2.47 14.69 -21.11
CA ALA A 40 3.72 14.14 -20.59
C ALA A 40 4.13 14.81 -19.24
N TRP A 41 3.90 16.11 -19.09
CA TRP A 41 4.17 16.81 -17.82
C TRP A 41 3.24 16.35 -16.70
N ILE A 42 1.95 16.15 -16.95
CA ILE A 42 1.02 15.62 -15.95
C ILE A 42 1.43 14.21 -15.54
N GLU A 43 1.78 13.36 -16.50
CA GLU A 43 2.24 12.00 -16.23
C GLU A 43 3.53 11.99 -15.40
N PHE A 44 4.49 12.84 -15.74
CA PHE A 44 5.76 12.95 -15.01
C PHE A 44 5.56 13.45 -13.59
N ILE A 45 4.83 14.54 -13.39
CA ILE A 45 4.63 15.16 -12.06
C ILE A 45 3.72 14.28 -11.18
N GLY A 46 2.70 13.68 -11.75
CA GLY A 46 1.78 12.79 -11.06
C GLY A 46 2.26 11.35 -10.93
N HIS A 47 3.46 11.03 -11.45
CA HIS A 47 4.05 9.72 -11.22
C HIS A 47 4.37 9.55 -9.72
N PRO A 48 4.06 8.39 -9.09
CA PRO A 48 4.23 8.20 -7.65
C PRO A 48 5.61 8.60 -7.13
N PHE A 49 6.69 8.23 -7.83
CA PHE A 49 8.05 8.60 -7.43
C PHE A 49 8.27 10.11 -7.45
N THR A 50 7.85 10.79 -8.50
CA THR A 50 8.03 12.25 -8.63
C THR A 50 7.20 12.99 -7.57
N ALA A 51 5.95 12.60 -7.39
CA ALA A 51 5.05 13.17 -6.39
C ALA A 51 5.60 13.02 -4.96
N LEU A 52 6.15 11.85 -4.62
CA LEU A 52 6.78 11.61 -3.32
C LEU A 52 8.11 12.37 -3.15
N ILE A 53 8.91 12.52 -4.20
CA ILE A 53 10.12 13.35 -4.17
C ILE A 53 9.75 14.81 -3.91
N ILE A 54 8.73 15.34 -4.60
CA ILE A 54 8.23 16.70 -4.38
C ILE A 54 7.80 16.88 -2.92
N ALA A 55 7.01 15.95 -2.37
CA ALA A 55 6.58 15.98 -0.97
C ALA A 55 7.76 15.97 0.01
N ASN A 56 8.79 15.14 -0.25
CA ASN A 56 9.99 15.09 0.57
C ASN A 56 10.79 16.41 0.52
N LEU A 57 10.94 17.02 -0.66
CA LEU A 57 11.61 18.32 -0.81
C LEU A 57 10.84 19.43 -0.08
N LEU A 58 9.51 19.43 -0.15
CA LEU A 58 8.68 20.37 0.59
C LEU A 58 8.79 20.15 2.10
N ALA A 59 8.77 18.90 2.56
CA ALA A 59 8.97 18.56 3.97
C ALA A 59 10.35 19.03 4.45
N TRP A 60 11.40 18.72 3.69
CA TRP A 60 12.76 19.14 4.01
C TRP A 60 12.87 20.68 4.13
N TYR A 61 12.26 21.41 3.21
CA TYR A 61 12.31 22.89 3.23
C TYR A 61 11.46 23.47 4.38
N PHE A 62 10.18 23.10 4.47
CA PHE A 62 9.25 23.70 5.42
C PHE A 62 9.39 23.19 6.85
N LEU A 63 9.71 21.92 7.04
CA LEU A 63 9.85 21.29 8.36
C LEU A 63 11.30 21.26 8.83
N GLY A 64 12.26 21.29 7.92
CA GLY A 64 13.68 21.31 8.22
C GLY A 64 14.27 22.72 8.20
N ILE A 65 14.60 23.23 7.01
CA ILE A 65 15.36 24.49 6.85
C ILE A 65 14.63 25.66 7.51
N ARG A 66 13.34 25.84 7.20
CA ARG A 66 12.56 26.98 7.71
C ARG A 66 12.35 26.93 9.22
N GLN A 67 12.48 25.78 9.86
CA GLN A 67 12.41 25.62 11.32
C GLN A 67 13.78 25.75 11.99
N GLY A 68 14.84 26.03 11.23
CA GLY A 68 16.19 26.20 11.77
C GLY A 68 16.88 24.89 12.19
N MET A 69 16.45 23.75 11.64
CA MET A 69 17.13 22.49 11.87
C MET A 69 18.58 22.53 11.32
N THR A 70 19.51 22.00 12.08
CA THR A 70 20.88 21.85 11.65
C THR A 70 21.03 20.74 10.59
N LYS A 71 22.12 20.77 9.84
CA LYS A 71 22.43 19.68 8.89
C LYS A 71 22.50 18.33 9.60
N ASP A 72 23.05 18.29 10.81
CA ASP A 72 23.19 17.08 11.60
C ASP A 72 21.83 16.52 12.05
N ASP A 73 20.86 17.39 12.39
CA ASP A 73 19.51 16.96 12.73
C ASP A 73 18.80 16.34 11.54
N ILE A 74 18.91 16.97 10.38
CA ILE A 74 18.35 16.46 9.12
C ILE A 74 18.98 15.12 8.75
N GLN A 75 20.30 15.00 8.86
CA GLN A 75 21.02 13.76 8.57
C GLN A 75 20.62 12.62 9.51
N LYS A 76 20.41 12.90 10.80
CA LYS A 76 19.91 11.93 11.78
C LYS A 76 18.50 11.44 11.42
N ILE A 77 17.61 12.34 10.99
CA ILE A 77 16.25 11.99 10.57
C ILE A 77 16.29 11.08 9.34
N TRP A 78 17.10 11.41 8.34
CA TRP A 78 17.27 10.60 7.14
C TRP A 78 17.86 9.23 7.46
N GLY A 79 18.90 9.18 8.29
CA GLY A 79 19.49 7.91 8.72
C GLY A 79 18.49 6.98 9.42
N LYS A 80 17.62 7.54 10.28
CA LYS A 80 16.54 6.77 10.92
C LYS A 80 15.47 6.28 9.94
N SER A 81 15.27 6.99 8.83
CA SER A 81 14.29 6.61 7.79
C SER A 81 14.80 5.52 6.85
N LEU A 82 16.12 5.32 6.75
CA LEU A 82 16.72 4.31 5.88
C LEU A 82 16.50 2.88 6.38
N ALA A 83 16.47 2.65 7.68
CA ALA A 83 16.29 1.30 8.23
C ALA A 83 14.95 0.65 7.80
N PRO A 84 13.77 1.29 7.96
CA PRO A 84 12.52 0.75 7.44
C PRO A 84 12.51 0.66 5.91
N ALA A 85 13.13 1.61 5.19
CA ALA A 85 13.24 1.55 3.74
C ALA A 85 14.09 0.36 3.27
N GLY A 86 15.19 0.05 3.95
CA GLY A 86 16.03 -1.11 3.67
C GLY A 86 15.26 -2.43 3.77
N LEU A 87 14.42 -2.57 4.79
CA LEU A 87 13.56 -3.74 4.94
C LEU A 87 12.56 -3.87 3.77
N ILE A 88 11.94 -2.78 3.36
CA ILE A 88 10.99 -2.76 2.23
C ILE A 88 11.72 -3.17 0.93
N ILE A 89 12.90 -2.63 0.67
CA ILE A 89 13.72 -2.98 -0.51
C ILE A 89 14.06 -4.46 -0.50
N LEU A 90 14.51 -4.99 0.63
CA LEU A 90 14.86 -6.40 0.79
C LEU A 90 13.65 -7.32 0.51
N LEU A 91 12.51 -7.02 1.12
CA LEU A 91 11.29 -7.82 0.95
C LEU A 91 10.74 -7.73 -0.47
N THR A 92 10.78 -6.55 -1.08
CA THR A 92 10.36 -6.38 -2.48
C THR A 92 11.27 -7.15 -3.43
N GLY A 93 12.58 -7.11 -3.20
CA GLY A 93 13.55 -7.89 -3.95
C GLY A 93 13.35 -9.40 -3.78
N ALA A 94 13.21 -9.87 -2.56
CA ALA A 94 12.93 -11.29 -2.26
C ALA A 94 11.60 -11.76 -2.89
N GLY A 95 10.55 -10.95 -2.80
CA GLY A 95 9.26 -11.21 -3.46
C GLY A 95 9.39 -11.28 -4.98
N GLY A 96 10.19 -10.39 -5.59
CA GLY A 96 10.49 -10.43 -7.01
C GLY A 96 11.23 -11.69 -7.43
N MET A 97 12.24 -12.11 -6.67
CA MET A 97 12.95 -13.39 -6.89
C MET A 97 12.01 -14.59 -6.76
N PHE A 98 11.20 -14.61 -5.72
CA PHE A 98 10.21 -15.69 -5.52
C PHE A 98 9.22 -15.76 -6.69
N LYS A 99 8.69 -14.61 -7.13
CA LYS A 99 7.86 -14.53 -8.34
C LYS A 99 8.56 -15.14 -9.56
N GLN A 100 9.83 -14.80 -9.79
CA GLN A 100 10.57 -15.30 -10.93
C GLN A 100 10.75 -16.83 -10.86
N ILE A 101 11.08 -17.36 -9.68
CA ILE A 101 11.19 -18.81 -9.46
C ILE A 101 9.85 -19.52 -9.77
N LEU A 102 8.71 -18.96 -9.32
CA LEU A 102 7.39 -19.53 -9.62
C LEU A 102 7.08 -19.55 -11.11
N ILE A 103 7.50 -18.51 -11.84
CA ILE A 103 7.35 -18.43 -13.30
C ILE A 103 8.26 -19.45 -13.98
N ASP A 104 9.55 -19.48 -13.66
CA ASP A 104 10.54 -20.34 -14.30
C ASP A 104 10.29 -21.82 -14.04
N THR A 105 9.73 -22.19 -12.89
CA THR A 105 9.36 -23.57 -12.54
C THR A 105 7.99 -23.99 -13.02
N GLY A 106 7.16 -23.07 -13.51
CA GLY A 106 5.75 -23.32 -13.83
C GLY A 106 4.90 -23.62 -12.57
N ALA A 107 5.45 -23.45 -11.37
CA ALA A 107 4.73 -23.73 -10.13
C ALA A 107 3.54 -22.80 -9.93
N GLY A 108 3.62 -21.57 -10.44
CA GLY A 108 2.50 -20.62 -10.46
C GLY A 108 1.30 -21.18 -11.22
N ASP A 109 1.54 -21.73 -12.42
CA ASP A 109 0.49 -22.34 -13.26
C ASP A 109 -0.07 -23.62 -12.63
N MET A 110 0.79 -24.43 -12.00
CA MET A 110 0.34 -25.62 -11.29
C MET A 110 -0.56 -25.26 -10.09
N LEU A 111 -0.18 -24.27 -9.31
CA LEU A 111 -1.00 -23.76 -8.21
C LEU A 111 -2.30 -23.16 -8.74
N ALA A 112 -2.23 -22.36 -9.78
CA ALA A 112 -3.43 -21.82 -10.43
C ALA A 112 -4.36 -22.94 -10.86
N ARG A 113 -3.89 -23.96 -11.58
CA ARG A 113 -4.71 -25.11 -12.03
C ARG A 113 -5.25 -25.96 -10.90
N SER A 114 -4.51 -26.15 -9.81
CA SER A 114 -4.96 -26.91 -8.64
C SER A 114 -6.00 -26.15 -7.81
N LEU A 115 -5.99 -24.83 -7.90
CA LEU A 115 -6.92 -23.95 -7.22
C LEU A 115 -8.06 -23.45 -8.11
N THR A 116 -8.01 -23.72 -9.44
CA THR A 116 -9.03 -23.26 -10.39
C THR A 116 -10.27 -24.15 -10.36
N GLY A 117 -11.19 -23.79 -9.53
CA GLY A 117 -12.61 -24.07 -9.73
C GLY A 117 -13.40 -22.78 -9.87
N ASP A 118 -12.94 -21.68 -9.28
CA ASP A 118 -13.71 -20.44 -9.14
C ASP A 118 -12.85 -19.17 -9.23
N THR A 119 -13.43 -18.11 -9.80
CA THR A 119 -12.89 -16.74 -9.85
C THR A 119 -12.59 -16.15 -8.46
N THR A 120 -13.11 -16.73 -7.39
CA THR A 120 -12.94 -16.30 -6.01
C THR A 120 -11.60 -16.69 -5.39
N THR A 121 -10.89 -17.65 -5.98
CA THR A 121 -9.68 -18.23 -5.37
C THR A 121 -8.53 -17.24 -5.19
N PRO A 122 -8.11 -16.42 -6.18
CA PRO A 122 -7.02 -15.47 -5.99
C PRO A 122 -7.33 -14.39 -4.95
N ILE A 123 -8.57 -13.94 -4.83
CA ILE A 123 -9.00 -12.95 -3.84
C ILE A 123 -8.90 -13.52 -2.43
N ILE A 124 -9.39 -14.73 -2.21
CA ILE A 124 -9.32 -15.42 -0.91
C ILE A 124 -7.86 -15.69 -0.53
N PHE A 125 -7.06 -16.18 -1.48
CA PHE A 125 -5.63 -16.41 -1.27
C PHE A 125 -4.90 -15.12 -0.87
N ALA A 126 -5.13 -14.03 -1.60
CA ALA A 126 -4.55 -12.72 -1.35
C ALA A 126 -4.87 -12.20 0.07
N PHE A 127 -6.13 -12.31 0.47
CA PHE A 127 -6.59 -11.92 1.79
C PHE A 127 -5.94 -12.74 2.90
N ILE A 128 -5.96 -14.08 2.78
CA ILE A 128 -5.40 -14.98 3.79
C ILE A 128 -3.89 -14.79 3.93
N CYS A 129 -3.15 -14.71 2.81
CA CYS A 129 -1.72 -14.44 2.84
C CYS A 129 -1.41 -13.12 3.54
N SER A 130 -2.15 -12.07 3.23
CA SER A 130 -1.95 -10.76 3.82
C SER A 130 -2.27 -10.77 5.33
N LEU A 131 -3.34 -11.41 5.73
CA LEU A 131 -3.70 -11.58 7.13
C LEU A 131 -2.62 -12.36 7.91
N LEU A 132 -2.13 -13.48 7.37
CA LEU A 132 -1.09 -14.28 8.03
C LEU A 132 0.19 -13.49 8.22
N VAL A 133 0.67 -12.83 7.16
CA VAL A 133 1.88 -11.99 7.26
C VAL A 133 1.67 -10.83 8.24
N ARG A 134 0.49 -10.22 8.24
CA ARG A 134 0.12 -9.16 9.19
C ARG A 134 0.21 -9.61 10.63
N VAL A 135 -0.39 -10.75 10.95
CA VAL A 135 -0.39 -11.30 12.32
C VAL A 135 1.02 -11.68 12.77
N ILE A 136 1.81 -12.28 11.90
CA ILE A 136 3.17 -12.73 12.24
C ILE A 136 4.13 -11.53 12.38
N GLN A 137 4.12 -10.61 11.42
CA GLN A 137 5.10 -9.52 11.34
C GLN A 137 4.67 -8.21 12.00
N GLY A 138 3.37 -7.98 12.19
CA GLY A 138 2.84 -6.77 12.79
C GLY A 138 2.84 -5.53 11.88
N SER A 139 3.40 -5.58 10.68
CA SER A 139 3.49 -4.45 9.74
C SER A 139 2.49 -4.61 8.60
N ALA A 140 1.55 -3.66 8.47
CA ALA A 140 0.61 -3.63 7.35
C ALA A 140 1.33 -3.46 6.01
N THR A 141 2.34 -2.60 5.94
CA THR A 141 3.13 -2.35 4.72
C THR A 141 3.84 -3.62 4.26
N VAL A 142 4.50 -4.34 5.17
CA VAL A 142 5.17 -5.60 4.87
C VAL A 142 4.16 -6.65 4.42
N ALA A 143 3.02 -6.75 5.10
CA ALA A 143 1.96 -7.67 4.73
C ALA A 143 1.44 -7.41 3.32
N MET A 144 1.17 -6.14 2.97
CA MET A 144 0.72 -5.77 1.62
C MET A 144 1.74 -6.11 0.54
N ILE A 145 3.00 -5.73 0.72
CA ILE A 145 4.06 -5.96 -0.28
C ILE A 145 4.33 -7.45 -0.47
N THR A 146 4.47 -8.20 0.62
CA THR A 146 4.73 -9.64 0.56
C THR A 146 3.58 -10.37 -0.10
N SER A 147 2.34 -10.08 0.30
CA SER A 147 1.16 -10.75 -0.26
C SER A 147 0.92 -10.38 -1.71
N ALA A 148 1.19 -9.14 -2.12
CA ALA A 148 1.14 -8.76 -3.53
C ALA A 148 2.15 -9.56 -4.37
N GLY A 149 3.38 -9.72 -3.85
CA GLY A 149 4.40 -10.55 -4.50
C GLY A 149 3.99 -12.01 -4.66
N LEU A 150 3.38 -12.59 -3.61
CA LEU A 150 2.89 -13.98 -3.64
C LEU A 150 1.66 -14.17 -4.54
N THR A 151 0.80 -13.18 -4.62
CA THR A 151 -0.46 -13.24 -5.39
C THR A 151 -0.25 -12.93 -6.86
N ALA A 152 0.76 -12.12 -7.21
CA ALA A 152 1.00 -11.67 -8.58
C ALA A 152 1.11 -12.83 -9.61
N PRO A 153 1.82 -13.95 -9.35
CA PRO A 153 1.88 -15.08 -10.28
C PRO A 153 0.50 -15.70 -10.55
N LEU A 154 -0.33 -15.82 -9.50
CA LEU A 154 -1.70 -16.35 -9.63
C LEU A 154 -2.55 -15.45 -10.51
N LEU A 155 -2.43 -14.14 -10.37
CA LEU A 155 -3.16 -13.17 -11.20
C LEU A 155 -2.74 -13.21 -12.67
N LEU A 156 -1.46 -13.41 -12.96
CA LEU A 156 -0.97 -13.54 -14.33
C LEU A 156 -1.54 -14.78 -15.02
N SER A 157 -1.65 -15.90 -14.30
CA SER A 157 -2.23 -17.15 -14.82
C SER A 157 -3.75 -17.07 -14.98
N PHE A 158 -4.41 -16.24 -14.18
CA PHE A 158 -5.87 -16.08 -14.18
C PHE A 158 -6.37 -15.16 -15.31
N GLY A 159 -5.52 -14.28 -15.86
CA GLY A 159 -5.87 -13.39 -16.99
C GLY A 159 -6.98 -12.37 -16.69
N GLY A 160 -7.25 -12.09 -15.40
CA GLY A 160 -8.36 -11.26 -14.98
C GLY A 160 -8.31 -9.81 -15.51
N GLU A 161 -9.48 -9.22 -15.71
CA GLU A 161 -9.65 -7.81 -16.09
C GLU A 161 -9.03 -6.87 -15.05
N GLU A 162 -8.75 -5.62 -15.42
CA GLU A 162 -8.16 -4.62 -14.52
C GLU A 162 -9.02 -4.37 -13.27
N ALA A 163 -10.36 -4.45 -13.41
CA ALA A 163 -11.28 -4.35 -12.29
C ALA A 163 -11.08 -5.47 -11.27
N TYR A 164 -10.88 -6.71 -11.72
CA TYR A 164 -10.60 -7.86 -10.86
C TYR A 164 -9.26 -7.71 -10.11
N LYS A 165 -8.22 -7.23 -10.80
CA LYS A 165 -6.94 -6.93 -10.14
C LYS A 165 -7.07 -5.89 -9.04
N ALA A 166 -7.92 -4.87 -9.25
CA ALA A 166 -8.21 -3.87 -8.22
C ALA A 166 -8.89 -4.49 -6.98
N LEU A 167 -9.81 -5.44 -7.18
CA LEU A 167 -10.46 -6.15 -6.07
C LEU A 167 -9.47 -7.02 -5.28
N VAL A 168 -8.51 -7.65 -5.95
CA VAL A 168 -7.44 -8.39 -5.29
C VAL A 168 -6.55 -7.46 -4.45
N VAL A 169 -6.24 -6.27 -4.94
CA VAL A 169 -5.50 -5.25 -4.16
C VAL A 169 -6.30 -4.84 -2.92
N ILE A 170 -7.62 -4.66 -3.03
CA ILE A 170 -8.50 -4.37 -1.88
C ILE A 170 -8.49 -5.54 -0.89
N ALA A 171 -8.52 -6.78 -1.36
CA ALA A 171 -8.44 -7.96 -0.50
C ALA A 171 -7.11 -8.02 0.28
N ILE A 172 -5.97 -7.75 -0.39
CA ILE A 172 -4.66 -7.64 0.25
C ILE A 172 -4.67 -6.54 1.32
N ALA A 173 -5.16 -5.35 1.00
CA ALA A 173 -5.22 -4.23 1.94
C ALA A 173 -6.12 -4.55 3.14
N SER A 174 -7.23 -5.24 2.91
CA SER A 174 -8.17 -5.70 3.94
C SER A 174 -7.50 -6.66 4.91
N GLY A 175 -6.79 -7.68 4.40
CA GLY A 175 -6.02 -8.62 5.22
C GLY A 175 -4.90 -7.93 6.01
N ALA A 176 -4.16 -7.02 5.36
CA ALA A 176 -3.09 -6.24 5.99
C ALA A 176 -3.58 -5.28 7.09
N THR A 177 -4.84 -4.88 7.04
CA THR A 177 -5.43 -4.01 8.05
C THR A 177 -5.86 -4.78 9.30
N MET A 178 -6.19 -6.07 9.15
CA MET A 178 -6.74 -6.88 10.23
C MET A 178 -5.75 -7.14 11.38
N MET A 179 -6.33 -7.37 12.55
CA MET A 179 -5.62 -7.86 13.74
C MET A 179 -4.39 -7.03 14.13
N SER A 180 -4.51 -5.69 14.12
CA SER A 180 -3.48 -4.83 14.69
C SER A 180 -3.38 -5.13 16.20
N HIS A 181 -2.24 -5.67 16.67
CA HIS A 181 -2.03 -6.10 18.05
C HIS A 181 -0.62 -5.71 18.55
N VAL A 182 -0.16 -6.29 19.62
CA VAL A 182 1.05 -5.84 20.36
C VAL A 182 2.36 -5.81 19.55
N ASN A 183 2.42 -6.48 18.41
CA ASN A 183 3.58 -6.42 17.50
C ASN A 183 3.49 -5.28 16.47
N ASP A 184 2.39 -4.52 16.46
CA ASP A 184 2.15 -3.42 15.54
C ASP A 184 2.40 -2.06 16.22
N SER A 185 3.19 -1.21 15.56
CA SER A 185 3.43 0.16 16.03
C SER A 185 2.14 1.00 16.10
N GLY A 186 1.18 0.75 15.20
CA GLY A 186 -0.13 1.41 15.22
C GLY A 186 -0.94 1.10 16.48
N PHE A 187 -0.85 -0.14 16.98
CA PHE A 187 -1.46 -0.55 18.23
C PHE A 187 -0.95 0.29 19.40
N TRP A 188 0.37 0.45 19.54
CA TRP A 188 0.99 1.23 20.60
C TRP A 188 0.75 2.73 20.44
N LEU A 189 0.64 3.21 19.20
CA LEU A 189 0.28 4.60 18.94
C LEU A 189 -1.11 4.90 19.51
N VAL A 190 -2.12 4.09 19.17
CA VAL A 190 -3.49 4.23 19.67
C VAL A 190 -3.54 4.09 21.20
N ASN A 191 -2.87 3.08 21.74
CA ASN A 191 -2.75 2.87 23.18
C ASN A 191 -2.31 4.15 23.91
N ARG A 192 -1.25 4.79 23.41
CA ARG A 192 -0.67 5.99 24.03
C ARG A 192 -1.51 7.25 23.84
N TYR A 193 -2.03 7.45 22.63
CA TYR A 193 -2.80 8.66 22.33
C TYR A 193 -4.14 8.72 23.06
N PHE A 194 -4.79 7.57 23.25
CA PHE A 194 -6.07 7.50 23.95
C PHE A 194 -5.93 7.13 25.43
N GLY A 195 -4.70 6.95 25.94
CA GLY A 195 -4.47 6.58 27.34
C GLY A 195 -5.06 5.23 27.72
N LEU A 196 -5.12 4.31 26.76
CA LEU A 196 -5.67 2.97 26.97
C LEU A 196 -4.59 2.02 27.52
N ASN A 197 -5.00 1.01 28.29
CA ASN A 197 -4.12 -0.11 28.60
C ASN A 197 -4.15 -1.16 27.45
N GLU A 198 -3.26 -2.14 27.50
CA GLU A 198 -3.11 -3.15 26.43
C GLU A 198 -4.42 -3.91 26.20
N ARG A 199 -5.10 -4.30 27.27
CA ARG A 199 -6.38 -5.03 27.19
C ARG A 199 -7.47 -4.17 26.53
N GLN A 200 -7.57 -2.92 26.89
CA GLN A 200 -8.53 -1.99 26.28
C GLN A 200 -8.22 -1.75 24.81
N THR A 201 -6.94 -1.64 24.47
CA THR A 201 -6.52 -1.46 23.07
C THR A 201 -6.83 -2.70 22.22
N LEU A 202 -6.60 -3.90 22.75
CA LEU A 202 -7.01 -5.16 22.10
C LEU A 202 -8.52 -5.22 21.90
N GLN A 203 -9.31 -4.85 22.91
CA GLN A 203 -10.77 -4.90 22.84
C GLN A 203 -11.38 -3.83 21.93
N SER A 204 -10.74 -2.70 21.73
CA SER A 204 -11.22 -1.60 20.89
C SER A 204 -10.56 -1.58 19.53
N TRP A 205 -9.28 -1.24 19.46
CA TRP A 205 -8.54 -1.05 18.22
C TRP A 205 -8.38 -2.32 17.41
N THR A 206 -7.97 -3.42 18.04
CA THR A 206 -7.81 -4.70 17.33
C THR A 206 -9.15 -5.17 16.79
N THR A 207 -10.22 -5.08 17.59
CA THR A 207 -11.58 -5.44 17.14
C THR A 207 -12.03 -4.55 15.98
N LEU A 208 -11.78 -3.24 16.05
CA LEU A 208 -12.10 -2.32 14.96
C LEU A 208 -11.38 -2.68 13.67
N THR A 209 -10.08 -2.99 13.74
CA THR A 209 -9.29 -3.38 12.57
C THR A 209 -9.74 -4.72 11.98
N VAL A 210 -10.21 -5.67 12.81
CA VAL A 210 -10.83 -6.91 12.34
C VAL A 210 -12.11 -6.63 11.58
N ILE A 211 -13.00 -5.80 12.12
CA ILE A 211 -14.27 -5.43 11.46
C ILE A 211 -13.98 -4.73 10.12
N LEU A 212 -13.07 -3.76 10.10
CA LEU A 212 -12.70 -3.04 8.87
C LEU A 212 -12.16 -3.99 7.80
N GLY A 213 -11.26 -4.90 8.16
CA GLY A 213 -10.70 -5.86 7.22
C GLY A 213 -11.76 -6.85 6.71
N LEU A 214 -12.64 -7.36 7.58
CA LEU A 214 -13.72 -8.25 7.15
C LEU A 214 -14.71 -7.55 6.22
N VAL A 215 -15.10 -6.33 6.53
CA VAL A 215 -16.02 -5.55 5.67
C VAL A 215 -15.38 -5.30 4.30
N GLY A 216 -14.12 -4.82 4.28
CA GLY A 216 -13.41 -4.56 3.03
C GLY A 216 -13.25 -5.83 2.18
N PHE A 217 -12.87 -6.94 2.79
CA PHE A 217 -12.77 -8.24 2.13
C PHE A 217 -14.12 -8.73 1.60
N SER A 218 -15.18 -8.64 2.40
CA SER A 218 -16.53 -9.08 1.99
C SER A 218 -17.04 -8.30 0.78
N ILE A 219 -16.82 -6.98 0.75
CA ILE A 219 -17.18 -6.13 -0.39
C ILE A 219 -16.38 -6.56 -1.64
N ALA A 220 -15.06 -6.73 -1.51
CA ALA A 220 -14.22 -7.15 -2.63
C ALA A 220 -14.65 -8.53 -3.16
N LEU A 221 -14.97 -9.47 -2.27
CA LEU A 221 -15.42 -10.82 -2.63
C LEU A 221 -16.79 -10.79 -3.35
N ILE A 222 -17.75 -10.04 -2.83
CA ILE A 222 -19.07 -9.91 -3.47
C ILE A 222 -18.92 -9.27 -4.85
N MET A 223 -18.14 -8.21 -4.97
CA MET A 223 -17.91 -7.56 -6.27
C MET A 223 -17.21 -8.48 -7.27
N SER A 224 -16.33 -9.37 -6.82
CA SER A 224 -15.64 -10.31 -7.71
C SER A 224 -16.55 -11.38 -8.32
N ILE A 225 -17.74 -11.60 -7.74
CA ILE A 225 -18.74 -12.52 -8.27
C ILE A 225 -19.63 -11.82 -9.32
N ILE A 226 -19.70 -10.48 -9.27
CA ILE A 226 -20.55 -9.67 -10.14
C ILE A 226 -19.82 -9.26 -11.43
N ILE A 227 -18.50 -9.14 -11.37
CA ILE A 227 -17.62 -8.79 -12.50
C ILE A 227 -17.15 -10.06 -13.20
#